data_edbeb1f3dae67c12c6d4f98b83582eae
#
_entry.id   edbeb1f3dae67c12c6d4f98b83582eae
#
_cell.length_a   1.000
_cell.length_b   1.000
_cell.length_c   1.000
_cell.angle_alpha   90.00
_cell.angle_beta   90.00
_cell.angle_gamma   90.00
#
_symmetry.space_group_name_H-M   'P 1'
#
loop_
_entity.id
_entity.type
_entity.pdbx_description
1 polymer ?
#
loop_
_entity_poly.entity_id
_entity_poly.type
_entity_poly.pdbx_seq_one_letter_code
_entity_poly.pdbx_strand_id
1 'polypeptide(L)'
;MMAEQNGKTPAGLLARYNAIKILSQIFTSQRALDELINTNPSYNKMAQRDRAFVRLILATTLRRLGQIDELLKIYLKRPLPKKAGAVRDILRIGIAQIICLKTPAHAVVDISVRLCVKTRNPGQKGLVNAVLRKVDREGEGKFLKLDPLLLNTPKWLWNGWINSFGEETCRAIAQAHLCVPPLNLTVKGNSKNWAKILDAEILPTGSICLKEIGKVDELPGFETGEWWVQDTAAALPARILLSAVKRNKN
;
A
#
# COMPACT_ATOMS: atom_id res chain seq x y z
N MET A 1 -11.79 41.94 20.09
CA MET A 1 -12.17 40.59 20.50
C MET A 1 -12.44 39.77 19.23
N MET A 2 -11.45 39.08 18.71
CA MET A 2 -11.61 38.13 17.58
C MET A 2 -11.92 36.76 18.17
N ALA A 3 -13.11 36.25 17.87
CA ALA A 3 -13.58 34.96 18.30
C ALA A 3 -12.68 33.85 17.70
N GLU A 4 -11.98 33.10 18.53
CA GLU A 4 -11.35 31.84 18.19
C GLU A 4 -12.44 30.87 17.73
N GLN A 5 -12.56 30.69 16.43
CA GLN A 5 -13.32 29.58 15.89
C GLN A 5 -12.56 28.30 16.22
N ASN A 6 -12.99 27.61 17.24
CA ASN A 6 -12.60 26.28 17.66
C ASN A 6 -13.00 25.27 16.54
N GLY A 7 -12.27 25.27 15.42
CA GLY A 7 -12.51 24.40 14.28
C GLY A 7 -12.02 22.98 14.60
N LYS A 8 -12.93 22.07 14.92
CA LYS A 8 -12.65 20.63 14.97
C LYS A 8 -11.83 20.24 13.74
N THR A 9 -10.63 19.69 13.96
CA THR A 9 -9.79 19.17 12.87
C THR A 9 -10.63 18.19 12.06
N PRO A 10 -10.77 18.36 10.72
CA PRO A 10 -11.60 17.49 9.91
C PRO A 10 -11.18 16.05 10.09
N ALA A 11 -12.17 15.16 10.21
CA ALA A 11 -11.92 13.72 10.35
C ALA A 11 -11.01 13.23 9.22
N GLY A 12 -9.96 12.50 9.56
CA GLY A 12 -9.00 11.94 8.61
C GLY A 12 -7.93 12.91 8.07
N LEU A 13 -7.90 14.20 8.45
CA LEU A 13 -6.83 15.13 8.05
C LEU A 13 -5.48 14.68 8.66
N LEU A 14 -5.47 14.29 9.93
CA LEU A 14 -4.26 13.85 10.62
C LEU A 14 -3.72 12.54 10.01
N ALA A 15 -4.61 11.59 9.70
CA ALA A 15 -4.23 10.34 9.06
C ALA A 15 -3.53 10.60 7.72
N ARG A 16 -4.12 11.41 6.85
CA ARG A 16 -3.53 11.76 5.55
C ARG A 16 -2.24 12.58 5.65
N TYR A 17 -2.15 13.45 6.65
CA TYR A 17 -0.92 14.18 6.92
C TYR A 17 0.24 13.25 7.31
N ASN A 18 -0.01 12.25 8.15
CA ASN A 18 0.99 11.24 8.49
C ASN A 18 1.33 10.37 7.28
N ALA A 19 0.34 10.00 6.45
CA ALA A 19 0.61 9.29 5.20
C ALA A 19 1.56 10.07 4.29
N ILE A 20 1.37 11.38 4.11
CA ILE A 20 2.27 12.23 3.31
C ILE A 20 3.67 12.23 3.90
N LYS A 21 3.82 12.37 5.22
CA LYS A 21 5.13 12.36 5.88
C LYS A 21 5.88 11.05 5.68
N ILE A 22 5.19 9.93 5.88
CA ILE A 22 5.75 8.59 5.69
C ILE A 22 6.11 8.37 4.22
N LEU A 23 5.24 8.74 3.28
CA LEU A 23 5.51 8.62 1.85
C LEU A 23 6.76 9.42 1.44
N SER A 24 6.88 10.66 1.91
CA SER A 24 8.07 11.49 1.69
C SER A 24 9.34 10.84 2.28
N GLN A 25 9.25 10.25 3.46
CA GLN A 25 10.37 9.55 4.09
C GLN A 25 10.82 8.32 3.29
N ILE A 26 9.88 7.53 2.73
CA ILE A 26 10.22 6.39 1.87
C ILE A 26 11.15 6.84 0.73
N PHE A 27 10.83 7.95 0.06
CA PHE A 27 11.64 8.45 -1.07
C PHE A 27 12.94 9.15 -0.66
N THR A 28 13.01 9.71 0.54
CA THR A 28 14.20 10.44 0.99
C THR A 28 15.18 9.56 1.75
N SER A 29 14.70 8.60 2.54
CA SER A 29 15.52 7.73 3.37
C SER A 29 15.76 6.34 2.78
N GLN A 30 15.04 5.98 1.71
CA GLN A 30 15.07 4.65 1.07
C GLN A 30 14.75 3.49 2.02
N ARG A 31 14.02 3.77 3.08
CA ARG A 31 13.59 2.77 4.07
C ARG A 31 12.25 2.15 3.67
N ALA A 32 12.05 0.89 4.04
CA ALA A 32 10.81 0.17 3.78
C ALA A 32 9.61 0.78 4.53
N LEU A 33 8.40 0.64 3.95
CA LEU A 33 7.17 1.15 4.54
C LEU A 33 6.95 0.62 5.97
N ASP A 34 7.11 -0.68 6.17
CA ASP A 34 6.85 -1.30 7.47
C ASP A 34 7.84 -0.81 8.56
N GLU A 35 9.10 -0.60 8.19
CA GLU A 35 10.10 -0.04 9.09
C GLU A 35 9.72 1.40 9.52
N LEU A 36 9.32 2.23 8.55
CA LEU A 36 8.90 3.61 8.83
C LEU A 36 7.62 3.69 9.66
N ILE A 37 6.65 2.81 9.41
CA ILE A 37 5.42 2.74 10.18
C ILE A 37 5.72 2.32 11.63
N ASN A 38 6.50 1.26 11.83
CA ASN A 38 6.79 0.73 13.15
C ASN A 38 7.58 1.71 14.03
N THR A 39 8.45 2.51 13.41
CA THR A 39 9.28 3.50 14.11
C THR A 39 8.65 4.89 14.21
N ASN A 40 7.42 5.12 13.70
CA ASN A 40 6.80 6.43 13.67
C ASN A 40 5.91 6.68 14.90
N PRO A 41 6.32 7.54 15.86
CA PRO A 41 5.55 7.78 17.08
C PRO A 41 4.16 8.38 16.82
N SER A 42 4.04 9.23 15.79
CA SER A 42 2.76 9.87 15.45
C SER A 42 1.77 8.86 14.89
N TYR A 43 2.24 7.89 14.11
CA TYR A 43 1.43 6.79 13.61
C TYR A 43 1.00 5.86 14.75
N ASN A 44 1.91 5.48 15.65
CA ASN A 44 1.65 4.55 16.75
C ASN A 44 0.62 5.09 17.78
N LYS A 45 0.53 6.43 17.92
CA LYS A 45 -0.46 7.09 18.77
C LYS A 45 -1.85 7.22 18.15
N MET A 46 -2.03 6.86 16.88
CA MET A 46 -3.34 6.93 16.22
C MET A 46 -4.26 5.79 16.68
N ALA A 47 -5.57 6.04 16.57
CA ALA A 47 -6.56 4.98 16.67
C ALA A 47 -6.32 3.89 15.61
N GLN A 48 -6.64 2.64 15.92
CA GLN A 48 -6.43 1.49 15.05
C GLN A 48 -7.02 1.70 13.64
N ARG A 49 -8.24 2.23 13.58
CA ARG A 49 -8.91 2.57 12.30
C ARG A 49 -8.09 3.54 11.44
N ASP A 50 -7.51 4.57 12.06
CA ASP A 50 -6.72 5.57 11.34
C ASP A 50 -5.38 4.97 10.89
N ARG A 51 -4.75 4.12 11.70
CA ARG A 51 -3.54 3.38 11.31
C ARG A 51 -3.79 2.47 10.11
N ALA A 52 -4.87 1.70 10.13
CA ALA A 52 -5.27 0.85 9.01
C ALA A 52 -5.52 1.68 7.73
N PHE A 53 -6.17 2.84 7.86
CA PHE A 53 -6.42 3.74 6.74
C PHE A 53 -5.11 4.34 6.17
N VAL A 54 -4.18 4.77 7.01
CA VAL A 54 -2.85 5.26 6.58
C VAL A 54 -2.12 4.15 5.82
N ARG A 55 -2.09 2.93 6.35
CA ARG A 55 -1.46 1.78 5.70
C ARG A 55 -2.09 1.46 4.34
N LEU A 56 -3.42 1.47 4.26
CA LEU A 56 -4.16 1.24 3.03
C LEU A 56 -3.81 2.28 1.95
N ILE A 57 -3.83 3.57 2.30
CA ILE A 57 -3.48 4.65 1.37
C ILE A 57 -2.05 4.50 0.87
N LEU A 58 -1.09 4.27 1.78
CA LEU A 58 0.31 4.16 1.44
C LEU A 58 0.58 2.94 0.56
N ALA A 59 0.08 1.77 0.95
CA ALA A 59 0.24 0.54 0.17
C ALA A 59 -0.36 0.66 -1.24
N THR A 60 -1.56 1.26 -1.35
CA THR A 60 -2.21 1.52 -2.64
C THR A 60 -1.42 2.50 -3.49
N THR A 61 -0.96 3.61 -2.90
CA THR A 61 -0.17 4.63 -3.60
C THR A 61 1.15 4.04 -4.13
N LEU A 62 1.86 3.27 -3.31
CA LEU A 62 3.13 2.65 -3.70
C LEU A 62 2.95 1.59 -4.78
N ARG A 63 1.92 0.74 -4.65
CA ARG A 63 1.62 -0.31 -5.61
C ARG A 63 1.24 0.22 -6.99
N ARG A 64 0.66 1.41 -7.06
CA ARG A 64 0.20 2.07 -8.30
C ARG A 64 1.02 3.32 -8.65
N LEU A 65 2.21 3.46 -8.06
CA LEU A 65 3.00 4.69 -8.12
C LEU A 65 3.32 5.13 -9.55
N GLY A 66 3.73 4.20 -10.40
CA GLY A 66 4.08 4.51 -11.78
C GLY A 66 2.89 5.00 -12.61
N GLN A 67 1.72 4.34 -12.48
CA GLN A 67 0.50 4.80 -13.13
C GLN A 67 0.04 6.16 -12.59
N ILE A 68 0.13 6.38 -11.28
CA ILE A 68 -0.22 7.65 -10.64
C ILE A 68 0.69 8.77 -11.14
N ASP A 69 1.99 8.54 -11.20
CA ASP A 69 2.95 9.53 -11.68
C ASP A 69 2.78 9.83 -13.18
N GLU A 70 2.43 8.82 -13.99
CA GLU A 70 2.12 9.03 -15.41
C GLU A 70 0.84 9.85 -15.58
N LEU A 71 -0.20 9.54 -14.81
CA LEU A 71 -1.43 10.33 -14.81
C LEU A 71 -1.17 11.78 -14.36
N LEU A 72 -0.30 12.00 -13.40
CA LEU A 72 0.10 13.35 -12.98
C LEU A 72 0.78 14.13 -14.09
N LYS A 73 1.64 13.50 -14.91
CA LYS A 73 2.28 14.16 -16.06
C LYS A 73 1.25 14.66 -17.08
N ILE A 74 0.16 13.91 -17.27
CA ILE A 74 -0.92 14.33 -18.18
C ILE A 74 -1.61 15.62 -17.69
N TYR A 75 -1.78 15.79 -16.37
CA TYR A 75 -2.51 16.94 -15.80
C TYR A 75 -1.62 18.11 -15.39
N LEU A 76 -0.33 17.91 -15.23
CA LEU A 76 0.63 18.95 -14.89
C LEU A 76 1.23 19.55 -16.15
N LYS A 77 0.92 20.84 -16.46
CA LYS A 77 1.50 21.56 -17.61
C LYS A 77 3.03 21.63 -17.54
N ARG A 78 3.59 21.64 -16.34
CA ARG A 78 5.04 21.65 -16.05
C ARG A 78 5.33 20.73 -14.87
N PRO A 79 6.48 20.06 -14.85
CA PRO A 79 6.90 19.26 -13.71
C PRO A 79 6.95 20.10 -12.43
N LEU A 80 6.53 19.52 -11.33
CA LEU A 80 6.65 20.16 -10.02
C LEU A 80 8.13 20.31 -9.66
N PRO A 81 8.56 21.47 -9.14
CA PRO A 81 9.93 21.67 -8.71
C PRO A 81 10.30 20.70 -7.58
N LYS A 82 11.57 20.36 -7.44
CA LYS A 82 12.06 19.42 -6.41
C LYS A 82 11.62 19.82 -4.99
N LYS A 83 11.61 21.13 -4.69
CA LYS A 83 11.17 21.68 -3.39
C LYS A 83 9.67 21.48 -3.10
N ALA A 84 8.87 21.15 -4.10
CA ALA A 84 7.43 20.87 -3.96
C ALA A 84 7.12 19.38 -3.76
N GLY A 85 8.03 18.61 -3.16
CA GLY A 85 7.86 17.18 -2.90
C GLY A 85 6.56 16.86 -2.14
N ALA A 86 6.25 17.61 -1.08
CA ALA A 86 5.01 17.42 -0.33
C ALA A 86 3.76 17.62 -1.18
N VAL A 87 3.77 18.54 -2.14
CA VAL A 87 2.62 18.76 -3.06
C VAL A 87 2.46 17.57 -4.01
N ARG A 88 3.57 17.01 -4.49
CA ARG A 88 3.54 15.78 -5.31
C ARG A 88 2.94 14.62 -4.52
N ASP A 89 3.33 14.45 -3.27
CA ASP A 89 2.84 13.36 -2.43
C ASP A 89 1.36 13.55 -2.05
N ILE A 90 0.90 14.80 -1.84
CA ILE A 90 -0.53 15.13 -1.70
C ILE A 90 -1.31 14.69 -2.94
N LEU A 91 -0.82 15.01 -4.14
CA LEU A 91 -1.46 14.63 -5.39
C LEU A 91 -1.46 13.12 -5.61
N ARG A 92 -0.34 12.43 -5.35
CA ARG A 92 -0.24 10.96 -5.42
C ARG A 92 -1.27 10.27 -4.54
N ILE A 93 -1.34 10.67 -3.26
CA ILE A 93 -2.29 10.14 -2.28
C ILE A 93 -3.73 10.50 -2.68
N GLY A 94 -3.96 11.71 -3.20
CA GLY A 94 -5.26 12.14 -3.70
C GLY A 94 -5.75 11.27 -4.86
N ILE A 95 -4.91 11.02 -5.86
CA ILE A 95 -5.22 10.15 -7.01
C ILE A 95 -5.49 8.72 -6.57
N ALA A 96 -4.64 8.16 -5.71
CA ALA A 96 -4.83 6.81 -5.17
C ALA A 96 -6.20 6.66 -4.49
N GLN A 97 -6.62 7.66 -3.70
CA GLN A 97 -7.92 7.65 -3.03
C GLN A 97 -9.09 7.75 -4.01
N ILE A 98 -9.03 8.66 -5.01
CA ILE A 98 -10.12 8.85 -5.97
C ILE A 98 -10.23 7.64 -6.90
N ILE A 99 -9.12 7.25 -7.55
CA ILE A 99 -9.14 6.25 -8.61
C ILE A 99 -9.15 4.82 -8.06
N CYS A 100 -8.27 4.51 -7.12
CA CYS A 100 -8.07 3.13 -6.66
C CYS A 100 -8.95 2.75 -5.46
N LEU A 101 -9.15 3.68 -4.52
CA LEU A 101 -9.94 3.43 -3.29
C LEU A 101 -11.38 3.92 -3.40
N LYS A 102 -11.76 4.55 -4.51
CA LYS A 102 -13.12 5.07 -4.75
C LYS A 102 -13.66 5.96 -3.61
N THR A 103 -12.74 6.66 -2.94
CA THR A 103 -13.12 7.62 -1.90
C THR A 103 -13.83 8.81 -2.53
N PRO A 104 -14.94 9.32 -1.95
CA PRO A 104 -15.66 10.46 -2.50
C PRO A 104 -14.74 11.66 -2.77
N ALA A 105 -14.70 12.09 -4.04
CA ALA A 105 -13.72 13.07 -4.52
C ALA A 105 -13.81 14.41 -3.80
N HIS A 106 -15.03 14.88 -3.44
CA HIS A 106 -15.20 16.12 -2.70
C HIS A 106 -14.44 16.11 -1.36
N ALA A 107 -14.48 14.99 -0.64
CA ALA A 107 -13.77 14.85 0.63
C ALA A 107 -12.25 14.78 0.42
N VAL A 108 -11.79 14.09 -0.62
CA VAL A 108 -10.36 14.01 -0.96
C VAL A 108 -9.81 15.37 -1.35
N VAL A 109 -10.53 16.13 -2.19
CA VAL A 109 -10.11 17.46 -2.65
C VAL A 109 -10.04 18.44 -1.48
N ASP A 110 -11.09 18.53 -0.63
CA ASP A 110 -11.09 19.42 0.52
C ASP A 110 -9.90 19.15 1.45
N ILE A 111 -9.71 17.91 1.85
CA ILE A 111 -8.60 17.54 2.73
C ILE A 111 -7.25 17.81 2.07
N SER A 112 -7.08 17.52 0.77
CA SER A 112 -5.83 17.76 0.05
C SER A 112 -5.48 19.25 -0.01
N VAL A 113 -6.45 20.12 -0.20
CA VAL A 113 -6.27 21.58 -0.15
C VAL A 113 -5.84 22.04 1.26
N ARG A 114 -6.44 21.50 2.33
CA ARG A 114 -6.03 21.77 3.71
C ARG A 114 -4.61 21.25 4.01
N LEU A 115 -4.23 20.12 3.43
CA LEU A 115 -2.88 19.56 3.56
C LEU A 115 -1.81 20.45 2.93
N CYS A 116 -2.13 21.22 1.88
CA CYS A 116 -1.20 22.22 1.34
C CYS A 116 -0.80 23.25 2.40
N VAL A 117 -1.73 23.71 3.24
CA VAL A 117 -1.43 24.64 4.34
C VAL A 117 -0.60 23.93 5.40
N LYS A 118 -1.02 22.74 5.82
CA LYS A 118 -0.35 21.96 6.89
C LYS A 118 1.09 21.57 6.51
N THR A 119 1.38 21.40 5.22
CA THR A 119 2.72 21.09 4.69
C THR A 119 3.50 22.35 4.28
N ARG A 120 3.05 23.56 4.66
CA ARG A 120 3.67 24.86 4.35
C ARG A 120 3.76 25.15 2.84
N ASN A 121 2.76 24.73 2.07
CA ASN A 121 2.63 24.98 0.64
C ASN A 121 1.29 25.68 0.28
N PRO A 122 0.88 26.78 0.97
CA PRO A 122 -0.45 27.39 0.79
C PRO A 122 -0.70 27.90 -0.63
N GLY A 123 0.35 28.34 -1.33
CA GLY A 123 0.24 28.81 -2.72
C GLY A 123 -0.11 27.71 -3.74
N GLN A 124 -0.05 26.44 -3.36
CA GLN A 124 -0.35 25.31 -4.27
C GLN A 124 -1.78 24.79 -4.15
N LYS A 125 -2.63 25.40 -3.30
CA LYS A 125 -4.04 25.01 -3.11
C LYS A 125 -4.80 24.95 -4.44
N GLY A 126 -4.68 26.00 -5.25
CA GLY A 126 -5.37 26.09 -6.55
C GLY A 126 -4.94 24.97 -7.53
N LEU A 127 -3.64 24.67 -7.59
CA LEU A 127 -3.11 23.60 -8.40
C LEU A 127 -3.66 22.23 -7.95
N VAL A 128 -3.56 21.93 -6.64
CA VAL A 128 -4.04 20.66 -6.09
C VAL A 128 -5.54 20.48 -6.32
N ASN A 129 -6.33 21.51 -6.07
CA ASN A 129 -7.77 21.48 -6.34
C ASN A 129 -8.06 21.23 -7.82
N ALA A 130 -7.41 21.98 -8.74
CA ALA A 130 -7.64 21.85 -10.16
C ALA A 130 -7.25 20.46 -10.72
N VAL A 131 -6.10 19.93 -10.28
CA VAL A 131 -5.64 18.59 -10.70
C VAL A 131 -6.58 17.51 -10.19
N LEU A 132 -6.90 17.48 -8.89
CA LEU A 132 -7.74 16.42 -8.34
C LEU A 132 -9.19 16.46 -8.85
N ARG A 133 -9.75 17.65 -9.14
CA ARG A 133 -11.05 17.76 -9.82
C ARG A 133 -11.02 17.26 -11.26
N LYS A 134 -9.91 17.44 -11.99
CA LYS A 134 -9.74 16.84 -13.32
C LYS A 134 -9.63 15.32 -13.24
N VAL A 135 -8.88 14.82 -12.25
CA VAL A 135 -8.78 13.38 -11.99
C VAL A 135 -10.15 12.77 -11.69
N ASP A 136 -10.97 13.42 -10.91
CA ASP A 136 -12.34 12.98 -10.62
C ASP A 136 -13.19 12.84 -11.89
N ARG A 137 -13.16 13.85 -12.78
CA ARG A 137 -14.02 13.89 -13.97
C ARG A 137 -13.60 12.93 -15.08
N GLU A 138 -12.31 12.75 -15.33
CA GLU A 138 -11.79 12.08 -16.52
C GLU A 138 -10.59 11.16 -16.25
N GLY A 139 -10.14 11.11 -15.00
CA GLY A 139 -8.90 10.41 -14.63
C GLY A 139 -9.00 8.89 -14.75
N GLU A 140 -10.13 8.31 -14.41
CA GLU A 140 -10.31 6.86 -14.45
C GLU A 140 -10.13 6.29 -15.85
N GLY A 141 -10.78 6.87 -16.85
CA GLY A 141 -10.65 6.42 -18.24
C GLY A 141 -9.23 6.54 -18.80
N LYS A 142 -8.46 7.54 -18.35
CA LYS A 142 -7.05 7.68 -18.72
C LYS A 142 -6.17 6.68 -17.98
N PHE A 143 -6.44 6.47 -16.68
CA PHE A 143 -5.70 5.55 -15.83
C PHE A 143 -5.82 4.09 -16.32
N LEU A 144 -7.01 3.69 -16.77
CA LEU A 144 -7.27 2.34 -17.29
C LEU A 144 -6.58 2.07 -18.64
N LYS A 145 -6.23 3.12 -19.41
CA LYS A 145 -5.49 3.00 -20.67
C LYS A 145 -3.97 2.85 -20.49
N LEU A 146 -3.47 3.11 -19.27
CA LEU A 146 -2.06 2.96 -18.94
C LEU A 146 -1.72 1.47 -18.72
N ASP A 147 -0.57 1.01 -19.24
CA ASP A 147 -0.08 -0.35 -18.93
C ASP A 147 0.33 -0.44 -17.44
N PRO A 148 -0.46 -1.14 -16.59
CA PRO A 148 -0.19 -1.17 -15.16
C PRO A 148 1.06 -2.00 -14.82
N LEU A 149 1.41 -2.99 -15.64
CA LEU A 149 2.51 -3.90 -15.36
C LEU A 149 3.85 -3.20 -15.60
N LEU A 150 3.95 -2.56 -16.76
CA LEU A 150 5.17 -1.85 -17.15
C LEU A 150 5.42 -0.60 -16.31
N LEU A 151 4.38 0.19 -16.03
CA LEU A 151 4.55 1.47 -15.31
C LEU A 151 4.85 1.29 -13.83
N ASN A 152 4.28 0.27 -13.19
CA ASN A 152 4.49 0.04 -11.76
C ASN A 152 5.69 -0.88 -11.45
N THR A 153 6.39 -1.36 -12.46
CA THR A 153 7.62 -2.15 -12.30
C THR A 153 8.83 -1.33 -12.73
N PRO A 154 9.84 -1.14 -11.86
CA PRO A 154 11.08 -0.47 -12.23
C PRO A 154 11.75 -1.12 -13.45
N LYS A 155 12.26 -0.33 -14.40
CA LYS A 155 12.86 -0.83 -15.65
C LYS A 155 13.95 -1.87 -15.43
N TRP A 156 14.82 -1.66 -14.44
CA TRP A 156 15.90 -2.60 -14.14
C TRP A 156 15.36 -3.97 -13.71
N LEU A 157 14.28 -3.99 -12.94
CA LEU A 157 13.65 -5.21 -12.46
C LEU A 157 12.88 -5.91 -13.59
N TRP A 158 12.15 -5.14 -14.39
CA TRP A 158 11.47 -5.63 -15.58
C TRP A 158 12.44 -6.31 -16.56
N ASN A 159 13.55 -5.64 -16.88
CA ASN A 159 14.57 -6.21 -17.77
C ASN A 159 15.23 -7.45 -17.16
N GLY A 160 15.51 -7.45 -15.87
CA GLY A 160 16.05 -8.63 -15.17
C GLY A 160 15.09 -9.83 -15.25
N TRP A 161 13.80 -9.62 -15.04
CA TRP A 161 12.81 -10.69 -15.13
C TRP A 161 12.61 -11.21 -16.55
N ILE A 162 12.58 -10.32 -17.56
CA ILE A 162 12.53 -10.74 -18.97
C ILE A 162 13.72 -11.63 -19.31
N ASN A 163 14.92 -11.23 -18.95
CA ASN A 163 16.13 -11.98 -19.26
C ASN A 163 16.20 -13.34 -18.54
N SER A 164 15.66 -13.43 -17.33
CA SER A 164 15.72 -14.67 -16.52
C SER A 164 14.55 -15.62 -16.78
N PHE A 165 13.36 -15.11 -17.08
CA PHE A 165 12.11 -15.89 -17.06
C PHE A 165 11.27 -15.76 -18.36
N GLY A 166 11.65 -14.89 -19.27
CA GLY A 166 10.87 -14.56 -20.47
C GLY A 166 9.73 -13.57 -20.20
N GLU A 167 9.12 -13.08 -21.28
CA GLU A 167 8.13 -12.00 -21.20
C GLU A 167 6.83 -12.44 -20.49
N GLU A 168 6.31 -13.60 -20.80
CA GLU A 168 5.07 -14.13 -20.21
C GLU A 168 5.17 -14.21 -18.68
N THR A 169 6.23 -14.85 -18.18
CA THR A 169 6.49 -14.98 -16.74
C THR A 169 6.74 -13.63 -16.10
N CYS A 170 7.48 -12.73 -16.77
CA CYS A 170 7.70 -11.36 -16.29
C CYS A 170 6.37 -10.62 -16.08
N ARG A 171 5.45 -10.71 -17.05
CA ARG A 171 4.13 -10.09 -16.93
C ARG A 171 3.29 -10.72 -15.82
N ALA A 172 3.35 -12.03 -15.64
CA ALA A 172 2.66 -12.72 -14.54
C ALA A 172 3.20 -12.29 -13.16
N ILE A 173 4.51 -12.15 -13.00
CA ILE A 173 5.14 -11.62 -11.77
C ILE A 173 4.68 -10.19 -11.51
N ALA A 174 4.74 -9.31 -12.52
CA ALA A 174 4.32 -7.93 -12.39
C ALA A 174 2.83 -7.82 -12.04
N GLN A 175 1.97 -8.68 -12.60
CA GLN A 175 0.55 -8.74 -12.25
C GLN A 175 0.34 -9.16 -10.78
N ALA A 176 1.08 -10.14 -10.29
CA ALA A 176 1.01 -10.57 -8.90
C ALA A 176 1.37 -9.43 -7.92
N HIS A 177 2.37 -8.61 -8.27
CA HIS A 177 2.78 -7.45 -7.47
C HIS A 177 1.72 -6.33 -7.41
N LEU A 178 0.77 -6.30 -8.33
CA LEU A 178 -0.36 -5.35 -8.31
C LEU A 178 -1.51 -5.81 -7.43
N CYS A 179 -1.53 -7.06 -7.01
CA CYS A 179 -2.54 -7.61 -6.12
C CYS A 179 -2.21 -7.37 -4.64
N VAL A 180 -3.24 -7.36 -3.80
CA VAL A 180 -3.02 -7.42 -2.36
C VAL A 180 -2.57 -8.84 -2.03
N PRO A 181 -1.42 -9.06 -1.38
CA PRO A 181 -0.97 -10.40 -1.05
C PRO A 181 -1.96 -11.05 -0.06
N PRO A 182 -2.28 -12.35 -0.24
CA PRO A 182 -3.07 -13.09 0.72
C PRO A 182 -2.30 -13.25 2.04
N LEU A 183 -3.01 -13.54 3.12
CA LEU A 183 -2.38 -13.85 4.40
C LEU A 183 -2.03 -15.33 4.46
N ASN A 184 -0.75 -15.64 4.52
CA ASN A 184 -0.25 -16.99 4.68
C ASN A 184 0.13 -17.25 6.13
N LEU A 185 -0.27 -18.41 6.65
CA LEU A 185 0.02 -18.86 8.01
C LEU A 185 0.74 -20.21 7.98
N THR A 186 1.73 -20.35 8.82
CA THR A 186 2.32 -21.65 9.15
C THR A 186 1.71 -22.13 10.47
N VAL A 187 1.23 -23.37 10.51
CA VAL A 187 0.55 -23.95 11.67
C VAL A 187 1.42 -25.01 12.35
N LYS A 188 1.30 -25.11 13.67
CA LYS A 188 2.03 -26.10 14.49
C LYS A 188 1.48 -27.51 14.33
N GLY A 189 0.20 -27.63 14.16
CA GLY A 189 -0.51 -28.90 14.11
C GLY A 189 -1.02 -29.28 12.73
N ASN A 190 -2.23 -29.81 12.68
CA ASN A 190 -2.87 -30.29 11.46
C ASN A 190 -3.42 -29.13 10.63
N SER A 191 -2.80 -28.87 9.46
CA SER A 191 -3.23 -27.82 8.54
C SER A 191 -4.68 -27.97 8.08
N LYS A 192 -5.21 -29.21 7.95
CA LYS A 192 -6.60 -29.44 7.54
C LYS A 192 -7.61 -28.93 8.57
N ASN A 193 -7.32 -29.09 9.87
CA ASN A 193 -8.19 -28.59 10.91
C ASN A 193 -8.20 -27.06 10.94
N TRP A 194 -7.02 -26.43 10.86
CA TRP A 194 -6.90 -24.98 10.87
C TRP A 194 -7.47 -24.34 9.59
N ALA A 195 -7.29 -24.97 8.44
CA ALA A 195 -7.91 -24.50 7.20
C ALA A 195 -9.45 -24.48 7.30
N LYS A 196 -10.06 -25.50 7.96
CA LYS A 196 -11.51 -25.53 8.20
C LYS A 196 -11.96 -24.46 9.20
N ILE A 197 -11.19 -24.25 10.30
CA ILE A 197 -11.54 -23.26 11.33
C ILE A 197 -11.47 -21.83 10.79
N LEU A 198 -10.45 -21.55 9.95
CA LEU A 198 -10.14 -20.21 9.44
C LEU A 198 -10.73 -19.96 8.03
N ASP A 199 -11.50 -20.88 7.48
CA ASP A 199 -12.01 -20.85 6.10
C ASP A 199 -10.88 -20.53 5.08
N ALA A 200 -9.80 -21.28 5.17
CA ALA A 200 -8.56 -21.04 4.44
C ALA A 200 -8.25 -22.19 3.47
N GLU A 201 -7.48 -21.88 2.43
CA GLU A 201 -6.96 -22.85 1.47
C GLU A 201 -5.63 -23.44 1.94
N ILE A 202 -5.45 -24.76 1.75
CA ILE A 202 -4.16 -25.40 2.05
C ILE A 202 -3.28 -25.32 0.81
N LEU A 203 -2.12 -24.71 0.96
CA LEU A 203 -1.12 -24.63 -0.11
C LEU A 203 -0.31 -25.93 -0.22
N PRO A 204 0.32 -26.20 -1.38
CA PRO A 204 1.17 -27.41 -1.58
C PRO A 204 2.28 -27.56 -0.53
N THR A 205 2.73 -26.45 0.04
CA THR A 205 3.71 -26.42 1.13
C THR A 205 3.10 -26.84 2.48
N GLY A 206 1.78 -27.00 2.59
CA GLY A 206 1.05 -27.24 3.85
C GLY A 206 0.84 -25.99 4.70
N SER A 207 1.28 -24.82 4.27
CA SER A 207 0.84 -23.54 4.83
C SER A 207 -0.62 -23.33 4.49
N ILE A 208 -1.35 -22.53 5.28
CA ILE A 208 -2.73 -22.14 4.97
C ILE A 208 -2.79 -20.70 4.48
N CYS A 209 -3.67 -20.43 3.53
CA CYS A 209 -3.81 -19.16 2.85
C CYS A 209 -5.22 -18.61 3.05
N LEU A 210 -5.34 -17.44 3.68
CA LEU A 210 -6.62 -16.74 3.86
C LEU A 210 -6.80 -15.73 2.71
N LYS A 211 -7.94 -15.80 2.05
CA LYS A 211 -8.31 -14.88 0.96
C LYS A 211 -8.84 -13.56 1.51
N GLU A 212 -9.64 -13.62 2.55
CA GLU A 212 -10.17 -12.46 3.24
C GLU A 212 -9.40 -12.23 4.55
N ILE A 213 -8.79 -11.07 4.66
CA ILE A 213 -7.96 -10.73 5.82
C ILE A 213 -8.77 -9.79 6.71
N GLY A 214 -9.30 -10.35 7.80
CA GLY A 214 -9.78 -9.58 8.95
C GLY A 214 -8.61 -9.04 9.79
N LYS A 215 -8.86 -8.77 11.05
CA LYS A 215 -7.80 -8.49 12.01
C LYS A 215 -7.13 -9.80 12.42
N VAL A 216 -5.83 -9.87 12.23
CA VAL A 216 -5.02 -11.07 12.51
C VAL A 216 -5.07 -11.45 13.98
N ASP A 217 -5.08 -10.45 14.86
CA ASP A 217 -5.16 -10.60 16.31
C ASP A 217 -6.55 -11.10 16.83
N GLU A 218 -7.58 -11.01 15.99
CA GLU A 218 -8.92 -11.52 16.29
C GLU A 218 -9.16 -12.94 15.74
N LEU A 219 -8.22 -13.50 14.98
CA LEU A 219 -8.37 -14.82 14.39
C LEU A 219 -8.21 -15.93 15.45
N PRO A 220 -9.06 -17.00 15.40
CA PRO A 220 -8.92 -18.15 16.29
C PRO A 220 -7.50 -18.72 16.29
N GLY A 221 -6.94 -18.97 17.47
CA GLY A 221 -5.60 -19.55 17.63
C GLY A 221 -4.45 -18.54 17.66
N PHE A 222 -4.71 -17.23 17.48
CA PHE A 222 -3.68 -16.21 17.59
C PHE A 222 -3.11 -16.11 19.00
N GLU A 223 -3.96 -15.92 20.01
CA GLU A 223 -3.56 -15.80 21.42
C GLU A 223 -2.87 -17.06 21.96
N THR A 224 -3.27 -18.23 21.48
CA THR A 224 -2.66 -19.50 21.90
C THR A 224 -1.39 -19.84 21.12
N GLY A 225 -1.06 -19.03 20.09
CA GLY A 225 0.13 -19.21 19.26
C GLY A 225 0.14 -20.54 18.50
N GLU A 226 -1.02 -21.03 18.07
CA GLU A 226 -1.17 -22.27 17.31
C GLU A 226 -0.68 -22.17 15.87
N TRP A 227 -0.53 -20.95 15.40
CA TRP A 227 0.00 -20.61 14.09
C TRP A 227 0.70 -19.24 14.14
N TRP A 228 1.45 -18.90 13.10
CA TRP A 228 2.07 -17.58 12.92
C TRP A 228 2.00 -17.14 11.47
N VAL A 229 2.04 -15.83 11.25
CA VAL A 229 2.10 -15.25 9.92
C VAL A 229 3.47 -15.52 9.33
N GLN A 230 3.49 -16.22 8.20
CA GLN A 230 4.72 -16.51 7.48
C GLN A 230 4.43 -16.67 5.99
N ASP A 231 5.18 -15.97 5.16
CA ASP A 231 5.13 -16.16 3.71
C ASP A 231 5.51 -17.61 3.34
N THR A 232 4.80 -18.17 2.37
CA THR A 232 4.99 -19.56 1.96
C THR A 232 6.40 -19.82 1.43
N ALA A 233 6.98 -18.85 0.70
CA ALA A 233 8.35 -18.98 0.21
C ALA A 233 9.37 -18.99 1.36
N ALA A 234 9.13 -18.18 2.40
CA ALA A 234 9.96 -18.15 3.62
C ALA A 234 9.88 -19.46 4.43
N ALA A 235 8.81 -20.24 4.28
CA ALA A 235 8.66 -21.54 4.94
C ALA A 235 9.42 -22.68 4.21
N LEU A 236 9.75 -22.51 2.92
CA LEU A 236 10.37 -23.56 2.08
C LEU A 236 11.73 -24.04 2.60
N PRO A 237 12.70 -23.20 3.00
CA PRO A 237 14.01 -23.67 3.44
C PRO A 237 13.92 -24.64 4.62
N ALA A 238 13.09 -24.33 5.62
CA ALA A 238 12.90 -25.21 6.77
C ALA A 238 12.27 -26.58 6.36
N ARG A 239 11.34 -26.57 5.43
CA ARG A 239 10.69 -27.79 4.91
C ARG A 239 11.64 -28.67 4.12
N ILE A 240 12.48 -28.08 3.27
CA ILE A 240 13.51 -28.78 2.51
C ILE A 240 14.48 -29.45 3.50
N LEU A 241 14.96 -28.71 4.50
CA LEU A 241 15.84 -29.25 5.54
C LEU A 241 15.21 -30.44 6.29
N LEU A 242 13.97 -30.30 6.73
CA LEU A 242 13.24 -31.37 7.42
C LEU A 242 13.06 -32.62 6.55
N SER A 243 12.83 -32.47 5.25
CA SER A 243 12.72 -33.59 4.31
C SER A 243 14.05 -34.31 4.12
N ALA A 244 15.16 -33.60 4.08
CA ALA A 244 16.50 -34.13 3.99
C ALA A 244 16.88 -34.93 5.25
N VAL A 245 16.59 -34.37 6.46
CA VAL A 245 16.85 -35.04 7.73
C VAL A 245 16.04 -36.33 7.89
N LYS A 246 14.79 -36.37 7.43
CA LYS A 246 13.96 -37.58 7.47
C LYS A 246 14.50 -38.70 6.54
N ARG A 247 15.05 -38.34 5.37
CA ARG A 247 15.64 -39.29 4.43
C ARG A 247 16.90 -39.96 5.01
N ASN A 248 17.66 -39.24 5.84
CA ASN A 248 18.89 -39.79 6.44
C ASN A 248 18.65 -40.65 7.69
N LYS A 249 17.39 -40.83 8.14
CA LYS A 249 17.02 -41.66 9.29
C LYS A 249 16.39 -43.00 8.91
N ASN A 250 16.22 -43.28 7.62
CA ASN A 250 15.79 -44.54 7.00
C ASN A 250 16.97 -45.14 6.22
#